data_d73c1f971ed3f5c0bd60b963425e6251
#
_entry.id   d73c1f971ed3f5c0bd60b963425e6251
#
_cell.length_a   1.000
_cell.length_b   1.000
_cell.length_c   1.000
_cell.angle_alpha   90.00
_cell.angle_beta   90.00
_cell.angle_gamma   90.00
#
_symmetry.space_group_name_H-M   'P 1'
#
loop_
_entity.id
_entity.type
_entity.pdbx_description
1 polymer ?
#
loop_
_entity_poly.entity_id
_entity_poly.type
_entity_poly.pdbx_seq_one_letter_code
_entity_poly.pdbx_strand_id
1 'polypeptide(L)'
;RQMCIRDRKGTKLANVGNAVVQPMGFYSNKVKSVADIPEGAVISVPNDPTNCGRGLLLLQAAGLIKLPEGMGSEASLADIVENKRNLKIRELEAAQLPRSLDDALVAVIPMNYVISAGLSPQKQGFYFESLEAPFALIIIAAHQDRRNDKSVQDFVKYYRSPEVKAFVEKTFNGTIKPSW
;
A
#
# COMPACT_ATOMS: atom_id res chain seq x y z
N ARG A 1 -7.54 2.98 -10.98
CA ARG A 1 -7.27 1.54 -10.83
C ARG A 1 -8.00 0.85 -9.67
N GLN A 2 -8.54 1.55 -8.69
CA GLN A 2 -9.64 1.02 -7.84
C GLN A 2 -10.89 0.70 -8.68
N MET A 3 -10.89 1.08 -9.94
CA MET A 3 -11.86 0.65 -10.95
C MET A 3 -11.82 -0.87 -11.22
N CYS A 4 -10.74 -1.58 -10.90
CA CYS A 4 -10.67 -3.02 -11.15
C CYS A 4 -11.69 -3.84 -10.36
N ILE A 5 -11.98 -3.48 -9.08
CA ILE A 5 -13.04 -4.15 -8.32
C ILE A 5 -14.41 -3.78 -8.89
N ARG A 6 -14.59 -2.52 -9.30
CA ARG A 6 -15.79 -2.05 -9.99
C ARG A 6 -16.03 -2.84 -11.27
N ASP A 7 -15.00 -2.97 -12.10
CA ASP A 7 -15.12 -3.59 -13.42
C ASP A 7 -15.29 -5.11 -13.32
N ARG A 8 -14.59 -5.77 -12.38
CA ARG A 8 -14.70 -7.22 -12.17
C ARG A 8 -16.04 -7.67 -11.57
N LYS A 9 -16.66 -6.82 -10.72
CA LYS A 9 -17.93 -7.15 -10.03
C LYS A 9 -19.15 -6.43 -10.61
N GLY A 10 -18.99 -5.65 -11.69
CA GLY A 10 -20.07 -4.86 -12.27
C GLY A 10 -20.63 -3.77 -11.33
N THR A 11 -19.89 -3.43 -10.26
CA THR A 11 -20.36 -2.46 -9.28
C THR A 11 -20.23 -1.04 -9.84
N LYS A 12 -21.34 -0.32 -9.89
CA LYS A 12 -21.38 1.06 -10.40
C LYS A 12 -20.88 2.04 -9.33
N LEU A 13 -19.55 2.20 -9.21
CA LEU A 13 -18.92 3.15 -8.30
C LEU A 13 -18.39 4.38 -9.04
N ALA A 14 -18.50 5.53 -8.42
CA ALA A 14 -17.91 6.79 -8.85
C ALA A 14 -16.89 7.29 -7.82
N ASN A 15 -15.77 7.82 -8.28
CA ASN A 15 -14.89 8.64 -7.46
C ASN A 15 -15.57 9.99 -7.23
N VAL A 16 -15.81 10.34 -5.96
CA VAL A 16 -16.42 11.61 -5.55
C VAL A 16 -15.42 12.55 -4.85
N GLY A 17 -14.18 12.11 -4.66
CA GLY A 17 -13.11 12.95 -4.12
C GLY A 17 -11.88 12.15 -3.71
N ASN A 18 -10.74 12.82 -3.70
CA ASN A 18 -9.53 12.27 -3.10
C ASN A 18 -9.65 12.30 -1.57
N ALA A 19 -9.10 11.29 -0.92
CA ALA A 19 -9.03 11.20 0.53
C ALA A 19 -7.59 11.44 1.01
N VAL A 20 -6.84 10.39 1.27
CA VAL A 20 -5.48 10.48 1.79
C VAL A 20 -4.53 9.67 0.92
N VAL A 21 -3.24 9.96 1.04
CA VAL A 21 -2.18 9.12 0.47
C VAL A 21 -1.67 8.19 1.56
N GLN A 22 -1.70 6.88 1.28
CA GLN A 22 -1.25 5.82 2.17
C GLN A 22 -0.20 4.96 1.45
N PRO A 23 1.09 5.24 1.63
CA PRO A 23 2.13 4.45 0.99
C PRO A 23 2.21 3.05 1.59
N MET A 24 2.67 2.09 0.79
CA MET A 24 3.16 0.81 1.24
C MET A 24 4.64 0.93 1.58
N GLY A 25 5.17 0.13 2.49
CA GLY A 25 6.58 0.19 2.85
C GLY A 25 7.16 -1.16 3.24
N PHE A 26 8.50 -1.20 3.29
CA PHE A 26 9.27 -2.30 3.85
C PHE A 26 9.48 -2.07 5.34
N TYR A 27 9.19 -3.08 6.12
CA TYR A 27 9.34 -3.07 7.58
C TYR A 27 10.21 -4.22 8.03
N SER A 28 11.04 -3.98 9.02
CA SER A 28 11.90 -5.00 9.63
C SER A 28 12.24 -4.65 11.08
N ASN A 29 12.39 -5.70 11.89
CA ASN A 29 12.98 -5.59 13.22
C ASN A 29 14.52 -5.76 13.21
N LYS A 30 15.09 -6.20 12.07
CA LYS A 30 16.49 -6.69 11.99
C LYS A 30 17.37 -5.86 11.06
N VAL A 31 16.81 -5.32 9.95
CA VAL A 31 17.55 -4.55 8.95
C VAL A 31 16.98 -3.16 8.80
N LYS A 32 17.79 -2.21 8.34
CA LYS A 32 17.42 -0.79 8.23
C LYS A 32 17.60 -0.22 6.83
N SER A 33 18.10 -0.99 5.89
CA SER A 33 18.24 -0.58 4.50
C SER A 33 18.04 -1.76 3.54
N VAL A 34 17.78 -1.45 2.27
CA VAL A 34 17.66 -2.46 1.21
C VAL A 34 19.00 -3.18 1.00
N ALA A 35 20.13 -2.50 1.24
CA ALA A 35 21.46 -3.07 1.12
C ALA A 35 21.71 -4.20 2.12
N ASP A 36 21.13 -4.10 3.31
CA ASP A 36 21.31 -5.07 4.40
C ASP A 36 20.53 -6.38 4.20
N ILE A 37 19.68 -6.49 3.18
CA ILE A 37 18.90 -7.70 2.89
C ILE A 37 19.84 -8.76 2.27
N PRO A 38 20.12 -9.89 2.97
CA PRO A 38 21.03 -10.90 2.44
C PRO A 38 20.37 -11.77 1.36
N GLU A 39 21.19 -12.55 0.67
CA GLU A 39 20.70 -13.61 -0.20
C GLU A 39 19.87 -14.64 0.59
N GLY A 40 18.83 -15.18 -0.04
CA GLY A 40 17.91 -16.15 0.55
C GLY A 40 16.98 -15.60 1.62
N ALA A 41 16.97 -14.29 1.85
CA ALA A 41 16.11 -13.65 2.85
C ALA A 41 14.61 -13.95 2.58
N VAL A 42 13.88 -14.14 3.67
CA VAL A 42 12.41 -14.31 3.62
C VAL A 42 11.74 -12.94 3.65
N ILE A 43 10.92 -12.66 2.64
CA ILE A 43 10.13 -11.44 2.53
C ILE A 43 8.65 -11.81 2.46
N SER A 44 7.84 -11.24 3.33
CA SER A 44 6.39 -11.42 3.31
C SER A 44 5.72 -10.28 2.54
N VAL A 45 4.74 -10.63 1.68
CA VAL A 45 3.92 -9.70 0.89
C VAL A 45 2.43 -10.00 1.08
N PRO A 46 1.52 -9.05 0.83
CA PRO A 46 0.08 -9.32 0.87
C PRO A 46 -0.34 -10.38 -0.16
N ASN A 47 -1.35 -11.20 0.16
CA ASN A 47 -1.89 -12.24 -0.74
C ASN A 47 -3.08 -11.77 -1.58
N ASP A 48 -3.65 -10.61 -1.32
CA ASP A 48 -4.69 -10.07 -2.22
C ASP A 48 -4.04 -9.55 -3.51
N PRO A 49 -4.66 -9.81 -4.68
CA PRO A 49 -4.00 -9.58 -5.97
C PRO A 49 -3.49 -8.16 -6.17
N THR A 50 -4.25 -7.16 -5.72
CA THR A 50 -3.88 -5.75 -5.91
C THR A 50 -2.70 -5.34 -5.04
N ASN A 51 -2.69 -5.71 -3.75
CA ASN A 51 -1.59 -5.35 -2.86
C ASN A 51 -0.38 -6.27 -3.03
N CYS A 52 -0.55 -7.52 -3.47
CA CYS A 52 0.56 -8.38 -3.89
C CYS A 52 1.32 -7.73 -5.04
N GLY A 53 0.65 -7.44 -6.14
CA GLY A 53 1.28 -6.81 -7.30
C GLY A 53 1.92 -5.44 -6.96
N ARG A 54 1.25 -4.64 -6.13
CA ARG A 54 1.82 -3.39 -5.61
C ARG A 54 3.08 -3.62 -4.78
N GLY A 55 3.10 -4.66 -3.94
CA GLY A 55 4.29 -5.07 -3.17
C GLY A 55 5.44 -5.53 -4.06
N LEU A 56 5.14 -6.27 -5.13
CA LEU A 56 6.13 -6.71 -6.11
C LEU A 56 6.72 -5.53 -6.90
N LEU A 57 5.89 -4.55 -7.27
CA LEU A 57 6.38 -3.30 -7.88
C LEU A 57 7.32 -2.54 -6.95
N LEU A 58 7.03 -2.54 -5.64
CA LEU A 58 7.91 -1.91 -4.65
C LEU A 58 9.22 -2.67 -4.48
N LEU A 59 9.20 -4.02 -4.51
CA LEU A 59 10.42 -4.85 -4.53
C LEU A 59 11.26 -4.59 -5.80
N GLN A 60 10.61 -4.43 -6.95
CA GLN A 60 11.30 -4.05 -8.19
C GLN A 60 11.92 -2.65 -8.10
N ALA A 61 11.17 -1.66 -7.58
CA ALA A 61 11.68 -0.31 -7.39
C ALA A 61 12.91 -0.26 -6.46
N ALA A 62 12.95 -1.18 -5.48
CA ALA A 62 14.09 -1.37 -4.59
C ALA A 62 15.27 -2.16 -5.25
N GLY A 63 15.13 -2.62 -6.49
CA GLY A 63 16.14 -3.41 -7.19
C GLY A 63 16.33 -4.84 -6.69
N LEU A 64 15.35 -5.37 -5.96
CA LEU A 64 15.40 -6.71 -5.36
C LEU A 64 14.93 -7.81 -6.31
N ILE A 65 13.97 -7.51 -7.18
CA ILE A 65 13.44 -8.40 -8.21
C ILE A 65 13.26 -7.63 -9.51
N LYS A 66 12.96 -8.36 -10.59
CA LYS A 66 12.56 -7.77 -11.87
C LYS A 66 11.26 -8.41 -12.34
N LEU A 67 10.33 -7.59 -12.78
CA LEU A 67 9.09 -7.97 -13.44
C LEU A 67 9.17 -7.63 -14.93
N PRO A 68 8.33 -8.22 -15.79
CA PRO A 68 8.24 -7.82 -17.20
C PRO A 68 7.93 -6.32 -17.33
N GLU A 69 8.42 -5.73 -18.43
CA GLU A 69 8.18 -4.33 -18.70
C GLU A 69 6.67 -4.02 -18.85
N GLY A 70 6.23 -2.91 -18.29
CA GLY A 70 4.83 -2.49 -18.32
C GLY A 70 3.89 -3.18 -17.35
N MET A 71 4.39 -4.14 -16.52
CA MET A 71 3.56 -4.75 -15.47
C MET A 71 3.07 -3.72 -14.46
N GLY A 72 1.81 -3.88 -14.08
CA GLY A 72 1.13 -3.07 -13.07
C GLY A 72 0.83 -3.84 -11.78
N SER A 73 -0.17 -3.39 -11.05
CA SER A 73 -0.61 -4.02 -9.78
C SER A 73 -1.30 -5.38 -9.95
N GLU A 74 -1.42 -5.88 -11.15
CA GLU A 74 -1.86 -7.23 -11.49
C GLU A 74 -0.74 -8.27 -11.44
N ALA A 75 0.52 -7.85 -11.22
CA ALA A 75 1.67 -8.74 -11.11
C ALA A 75 1.48 -9.76 -9.98
N SER A 76 1.94 -10.97 -10.20
CA SER A 76 1.96 -12.09 -9.27
C SER A 76 3.38 -12.62 -9.07
N LEU A 77 3.60 -13.50 -8.10
CA LEU A 77 4.90 -14.14 -7.91
C LEU A 77 5.40 -14.90 -9.14
N ALA A 78 4.49 -15.43 -9.95
CA ALA A 78 4.82 -16.16 -11.17
C ALA A 78 5.42 -15.26 -12.26
N ASP A 79 5.21 -13.95 -12.17
CA ASP A 79 5.71 -12.96 -13.14
C ASP A 79 7.13 -12.48 -12.84
N ILE A 80 7.76 -12.94 -11.76
CA ILE A 80 9.12 -12.56 -11.42
C ILE A 80 10.10 -13.17 -12.41
N VAL A 81 10.74 -12.34 -13.24
CA VAL A 81 11.71 -12.79 -14.26
C VAL A 81 13.14 -12.80 -13.75
N GLU A 82 13.45 -12.08 -12.68
CA GLU A 82 14.78 -12.06 -12.06
C GLU A 82 14.67 -11.89 -10.55
N ASN A 83 15.43 -12.70 -9.82
CA ASN A 83 15.56 -12.67 -8.36
C ASN A 83 17.01 -12.99 -7.99
N LYS A 84 17.92 -12.04 -8.22
CA LYS A 84 19.38 -12.23 -8.07
C LYS A 84 19.82 -12.62 -6.67
N ARG A 85 19.02 -12.25 -5.65
CA ARG A 85 19.33 -12.57 -4.25
C ARG A 85 18.64 -13.84 -3.76
N ASN A 86 18.00 -14.62 -4.64
CA ASN A 86 17.26 -15.84 -4.28
C ASN A 86 16.27 -15.63 -3.10
N LEU A 87 15.62 -14.46 -3.07
CA LEU A 87 14.68 -14.10 -2.01
C LEU A 87 13.50 -15.08 -1.95
N LYS A 88 13.13 -15.47 -0.75
CA LYS A 88 11.97 -16.34 -0.49
C LYS A 88 10.75 -15.47 -0.22
N ILE A 89 10.01 -15.13 -1.28
CA ILE A 89 8.82 -14.28 -1.17
C ILE A 89 7.63 -15.15 -0.79
N ARG A 90 6.95 -14.80 0.32
CA ARG A 90 5.77 -15.49 0.84
C ARG A 90 4.57 -14.57 0.87
N GLU A 91 3.45 -15.05 0.32
CA GLU A 91 2.17 -14.35 0.39
C GLU A 91 1.47 -14.67 1.71
N LEU A 92 0.99 -13.64 2.39
CA LEU A 92 0.23 -13.74 3.63
C LEU A 92 -0.97 -12.78 3.57
N GLU A 93 -2.01 -13.10 4.33
CA GLU A 93 -3.08 -12.15 4.56
C GLU A 93 -2.51 -10.84 5.13
N ALA A 94 -2.93 -9.70 4.57
CA ALA A 94 -2.33 -8.40 4.88
C ALA A 94 -2.36 -8.05 6.38
N ALA A 95 -3.41 -8.48 7.10
CA ALA A 95 -3.51 -8.30 8.54
C ALA A 95 -2.47 -9.10 9.34
N GLN A 96 -1.88 -10.14 8.77
CA GLN A 96 -0.87 -10.99 9.41
C GLN A 96 0.57 -10.51 9.15
N LEU A 97 0.78 -9.64 8.17
CA LEU A 97 2.11 -9.14 7.80
C LEU A 97 2.88 -8.50 8.96
N PRO A 98 2.27 -7.68 9.84
CA PRO A 98 2.97 -7.14 11.00
C PRO A 98 3.56 -8.22 11.92
N ARG A 99 2.83 -9.31 12.14
CA ARG A 99 3.27 -10.43 12.97
C ARG A 99 4.32 -11.30 12.27
N SER A 100 4.33 -11.32 10.94
CA SER A 100 5.33 -12.09 10.18
C SER A 100 6.76 -11.56 10.36
N LEU A 101 6.95 -10.38 10.95
CA LEU A 101 8.27 -9.82 11.27
C LEU A 101 9.04 -10.64 12.32
N ASP A 102 8.39 -11.55 13.01
CA ASP A 102 9.05 -12.50 13.92
C ASP A 102 9.83 -13.56 13.12
N ASP A 103 9.28 -14.03 11.99
CA ASP A 103 9.84 -15.10 11.15
C ASP A 103 10.48 -14.57 9.85
N ALA A 104 9.87 -13.59 9.21
CA ALA A 104 10.39 -12.96 8.02
C ALA A 104 11.44 -11.88 8.35
N LEU A 105 12.40 -11.71 7.46
CA LEU A 105 13.37 -10.61 7.61
C LEU A 105 12.74 -9.27 7.30
N VAL A 106 11.91 -9.23 6.27
CA VAL A 106 11.19 -8.04 5.81
C VAL A 106 9.72 -8.39 5.56
N ALA A 107 8.83 -7.49 5.90
CA ALA A 107 7.44 -7.54 5.46
C ALA A 107 7.09 -6.27 4.67
N VAL A 108 6.41 -6.46 3.55
CA VAL A 108 5.88 -5.38 2.71
C VAL A 108 4.46 -5.09 3.13
N ILE A 109 4.26 -4.00 3.88
CA ILE A 109 3.02 -3.78 4.63
C ILE A 109 2.33 -2.49 4.15
N PRO A 110 1.04 -2.54 3.78
CA PRO A 110 0.23 -1.34 3.56
C PRO A 110 0.07 -0.55 4.88
N MET A 111 0.13 0.79 4.80
CA MET A 111 0.20 1.68 5.96
C MET A 111 -0.94 1.50 6.97
N ASN A 112 -2.16 1.19 6.51
CA ASN A 112 -3.29 0.94 7.41
C ASN A 112 -3.05 -0.22 8.37
N TYR A 113 -2.39 -1.30 7.92
CA TYR A 113 -2.07 -2.45 8.77
C TYR A 113 -0.89 -2.16 9.71
N VAL A 114 0.05 -1.32 9.29
CA VAL A 114 1.13 -0.83 10.16
C VAL A 114 0.55 -0.08 11.36
N ILE A 115 -0.35 0.86 11.10
CA ILE A 115 -1.02 1.66 12.14
C ILE A 115 -1.87 0.78 13.04
N SER A 116 -2.69 -0.11 12.47
CA SER A 116 -3.57 -1.00 13.23
C SER A 116 -2.80 -1.96 14.14
N ALA A 117 -1.58 -2.33 13.77
CA ALA A 117 -0.71 -3.19 14.57
C ALA A 117 0.15 -2.42 15.59
N GLY A 118 0.06 -1.09 15.64
CA GLY A 118 0.88 -0.25 16.51
C GLY A 118 2.36 -0.21 16.13
N LEU A 119 2.72 -0.60 14.90
CA LEU A 119 4.08 -0.47 14.40
C LEU A 119 4.42 1.00 14.16
N SER A 120 5.69 1.35 14.33
CA SER A 120 6.19 2.70 14.04
C SER A 120 6.85 2.74 12.67
N PRO A 121 6.28 3.47 11.70
CA PRO A 121 6.92 3.65 10.39
C PRO A 121 8.33 4.22 10.48
N GLN A 122 8.58 5.11 11.46
CA GLN A 122 9.87 5.76 11.66
C GLN A 122 10.93 4.83 12.28
N LYS A 123 10.50 3.83 13.07
CA LYS A 123 11.43 2.91 13.75
C LYS A 123 11.70 1.64 12.95
N GLN A 124 10.68 1.10 12.29
CA GLN A 124 10.72 -0.21 11.66
C GLN A 124 10.65 -0.15 10.15
N GLY A 125 10.11 0.94 9.59
CA GLY A 125 10.07 1.17 8.15
C GLY A 125 11.41 1.74 7.63
N PHE A 126 11.84 1.31 6.44
CA PHE A 126 13.11 1.77 5.86
C PHE A 126 13.08 2.01 4.34
N TYR A 127 12.03 1.57 3.66
CA TYR A 127 11.82 1.84 2.24
C TYR A 127 10.32 1.99 1.95
N PHE A 128 9.93 3.04 1.26
CA PHE A 128 8.52 3.37 1.08
C PHE A 128 8.21 3.64 -0.39
N GLU A 129 6.99 3.33 -0.76
CA GLU A 129 6.40 3.76 -2.02
C GLU A 129 6.38 5.28 -2.12
N SER A 130 6.56 5.80 -3.32
CA SER A 130 6.41 7.24 -3.56
C SER A 130 5.00 7.70 -3.18
N LEU A 131 4.91 8.86 -2.53
CA LEU A 131 3.63 9.50 -2.22
C LEU A 131 2.87 9.93 -3.47
N GLU A 132 3.55 10.00 -4.62
CA GLU A 132 2.96 10.27 -5.94
C GLU A 132 2.53 8.99 -6.66
N ALA A 133 2.83 7.81 -6.08
CA ALA A 133 2.43 6.55 -6.67
C ALA A 133 0.91 6.46 -6.77
N PRO A 134 0.36 6.12 -7.95
CA PRO A 134 -1.09 6.11 -8.19
C PRO A 134 -1.84 5.12 -7.30
N PHE A 135 -1.14 4.12 -6.73
CA PHE A 135 -1.71 3.12 -5.83
C PHE A 135 -1.74 3.58 -4.37
N ALA A 136 -0.96 4.60 -4.00
CA ALA A 136 -0.94 5.15 -2.65
C ALA A 136 -2.16 6.07 -2.39
N LEU A 137 -2.79 6.60 -3.45
CA LEU A 137 -3.95 7.47 -3.34
C LEU A 137 -5.21 6.70 -2.98
N ILE A 138 -5.79 7.04 -1.84
CA ILE A 138 -7.13 6.58 -1.42
C ILE A 138 -8.16 7.60 -1.89
N ILE A 139 -9.29 7.10 -2.41
CA ILE A 139 -10.41 7.93 -2.87
C ILE A 139 -11.65 7.70 -2.00
N ILE A 140 -12.54 8.68 -2.01
CA ILE A 140 -13.91 8.55 -1.53
C ILE A 140 -14.73 8.04 -2.71
N ALA A 141 -15.39 6.89 -2.55
CA ALA A 141 -16.23 6.29 -3.58
C ALA A 141 -17.69 6.24 -3.13
N ALA A 142 -18.61 6.51 -4.05
CA ALA A 142 -20.04 6.38 -3.86
C ALA A 142 -20.65 5.56 -5.01
N HIS A 143 -21.88 5.05 -4.83
CA HIS A 143 -22.62 4.47 -5.93
C HIS A 143 -22.83 5.52 -7.04
N GLN A 144 -22.69 5.13 -8.29
CA GLN A 144 -22.75 6.03 -9.44
C GLN A 144 -24.03 6.90 -9.44
N ASP A 145 -25.17 6.29 -9.11
CA ASP A 145 -26.48 6.98 -9.13
C ASP A 145 -26.62 7.97 -7.96
N ARG A 146 -25.81 7.81 -6.92
CA ARG A 146 -25.84 8.63 -5.70
C ARG A 146 -24.68 9.64 -5.62
N ARG A 147 -23.84 9.71 -6.64
CA ARG A 147 -22.64 10.57 -6.62
C ARG A 147 -22.96 12.05 -6.37
N ASN A 148 -24.14 12.51 -6.79
CA ASN A 148 -24.60 13.89 -6.66
C ASN A 148 -25.55 14.09 -5.46
N ASP A 149 -25.83 13.04 -4.66
CA ASP A 149 -26.69 13.18 -3.47
C ASP A 149 -26.07 14.20 -2.52
N LYS A 150 -26.92 15.04 -1.94
CA LYS A 150 -26.49 16.07 -0.99
C LYS A 150 -25.69 15.47 0.17
N SER A 151 -26.11 14.33 0.71
CA SER A 151 -25.42 13.63 1.79
C SER A 151 -24.00 13.19 1.42
N VAL A 152 -23.81 12.73 0.17
CA VAL A 152 -22.49 12.34 -0.34
C VAL A 152 -21.59 13.57 -0.50
N GLN A 153 -22.12 14.64 -1.08
CA GLN A 153 -21.37 15.89 -1.28
C GLN A 153 -21.03 16.57 0.06
N ASP A 154 -21.97 16.58 1.01
CA ASP A 154 -21.73 17.09 2.36
C ASP A 154 -20.64 16.27 3.07
N PHE A 155 -20.67 14.93 2.97
CA PHE A 155 -19.61 14.08 3.52
C PHE A 155 -18.24 14.43 2.92
N VAL A 156 -18.13 14.53 1.61
CA VAL A 156 -16.87 14.91 0.93
C VAL A 156 -16.36 16.24 1.42
N LYS A 157 -17.26 17.24 1.52
CA LYS A 157 -16.93 18.58 2.02
C LYS A 157 -16.38 18.54 3.45
N TYR A 158 -17.05 17.83 4.37
CA TYR A 158 -16.61 17.72 5.75
C TYR A 158 -15.33 16.90 5.87
N TYR A 159 -15.21 15.79 5.14
CA TYR A 159 -13.99 14.99 5.13
C TYR A 159 -12.76 15.79 4.68
N ARG A 160 -12.95 16.71 3.74
CA ARG A 160 -11.87 17.56 3.17
C ARG A 160 -11.77 18.92 3.85
N SER A 161 -12.30 19.05 5.05
CA SER A 161 -12.23 20.29 5.80
C SER A 161 -10.81 20.56 6.36
N PRO A 162 -10.50 21.83 6.69
CA PRO A 162 -9.24 22.20 7.33
C PRO A 162 -9.01 21.47 8.65
N GLU A 163 -10.08 21.19 9.40
CA GLU A 163 -10.01 20.48 10.68
C GLU A 163 -9.56 19.04 10.49
N VAL A 164 -10.13 18.33 9.50
CA VAL A 164 -9.73 16.96 9.17
C VAL A 164 -8.30 16.93 8.63
N LYS A 165 -7.92 17.90 7.81
CA LYS A 165 -6.55 18.05 7.33
C LYS A 165 -5.57 18.17 8.50
N ALA A 166 -5.80 19.11 9.41
CA ALA A 166 -4.97 19.30 10.59
C ALA A 166 -4.89 18.06 11.48
N PHE A 167 -6.03 17.35 11.64
CA PHE A 167 -6.07 16.08 12.36
C PHE A 167 -5.19 15.01 11.73
N VAL A 168 -5.28 14.82 10.41
CA VAL A 168 -4.46 13.83 9.67
C VAL A 168 -2.97 14.17 9.79
N GLU A 169 -2.59 15.42 9.55
CA GLU A 169 -1.20 15.88 9.63
C GLU A 169 -0.61 15.68 11.03
N LYS A 170 -1.37 16.04 12.06
CA LYS A 170 -0.96 15.89 13.47
C LYS A 170 -0.87 14.43 13.89
N THR A 171 -1.87 13.60 13.52
CA THR A 171 -2.01 12.22 14.00
C THR A 171 -0.98 11.30 13.34
N PHE A 172 -0.76 11.48 12.03
CA PHE A 172 0.05 10.55 11.25
C PHE A 172 1.45 11.06 10.95
N ASN A 173 1.79 12.27 11.39
CA ASN A 173 3.15 12.85 11.30
C ASN A 173 3.85 12.61 9.94
N GLY A 174 3.12 12.85 8.84
CA GLY A 174 3.61 12.71 7.46
C GLY A 174 3.61 11.29 6.88
N THR A 175 3.28 10.25 7.65
CA THR A 175 3.17 8.87 7.14
C THR A 175 1.91 8.63 6.33
N ILE A 176 0.84 9.34 6.64
CA ILE A 176 -0.36 9.50 5.81
C ILE A 176 -0.52 10.99 5.55
N LYS A 177 -0.84 11.37 4.33
CA LYS A 177 -1.01 12.77 3.95
C LYS A 177 -2.38 13.03 3.36
N PRO A 178 -3.01 14.19 3.64
CA PRO A 178 -4.17 14.65 2.91
C PRO A 178 -3.86 14.79 1.42
N SER A 179 -4.83 14.47 0.57
CA SER A 179 -4.71 14.59 -0.88
C SER A 179 -5.70 15.61 -1.46
N TRP A 180 -6.02 16.64 -0.68
CA TRP A 180 -6.86 17.79 -1.06
C TRP A 180 -6.26 19.08 -0.59
#